data_e507c0cd9b5fcb3dd37606a1d70693eb
#
_entry.id   e507c0cd9b5fcb3dd37606a1d70693eb
#
_cell.length_a   1.000
_cell.length_b   1.000
_cell.length_c   1.000
_cell.angle_alpha   90.00
_cell.angle_beta   90.00
_cell.angle_gamma   90.00
#
_symmetry.space_group_name_H-M   'P 1'
#
loop_
_entity.id
_entity.type
_entity.pdbx_description
1 polymer ?
#
loop_
_entity_poly.entity_id
_entity_poly.type
_entity_poly.pdbx_seq_one_letter_code
_entity_poly.pdbx_strand_id
1 'polypeptide(L)'
;MTELILRLHEDRLPASCPPIHLPALPRAVYVRSGGLAVDGHDQGQWLGEAHASVSQDETTLINGAGETVLWRWELSDAGASGPSALPSAPAASSTLKLEAAVDLDPRFSWLMRCDRVEFPPGGVALTHVHQGPGIRICLTGEIRIETLGETHAHPAGQAWFELGHAPVLAPTTDSEPTTFIRCFLLPRQVKGRSSIRYVHAADAAATKVQQYRVFAERYIDLP
;
A
#
# COMPACT_ATOMS: atom_id res chain seq x y z
N MET A 1 -8.11 20.27 -13.38
CA MET A 1 -7.77 18.85 -13.13
C MET A 1 -8.26 18.58 -11.72
N THR A 2 -8.98 17.50 -11.52
CA THR A 2 -9.42 17.09 -10.18
C THR A 2 -8.19 16.63 -9.39
N GLU A 3 -8.03 17.09 -8.17
CA GLU A 3 -6.96 16.65 -7.29
C GLU A 3 -7.26 15.21 -6.85
N LEU A 4 -6.29 14.31 -6.98
CA LEU A 4 -6.41 12.92 -6.55
C LEU A 4 -5.78 12.72 -5.19
N ILE A 5 -6.43 11.93 -4.35
CA ILE A 5 -5.96 11.58 -3.00
C ILE A 5 -5.81 10.07 -2.89
N LEU A 6 -4.63 9.61 -2.49
CA LEU A 6 -4.40 8.25 -2.04
C LEU A 6 -4.56 8.19 -0.52
N ARG A 7 -5.46 7.31 -0.03
CA ARG A 7 -5.71 7.11 1.41
C ARG A 7 -5.36 5.70 1.83
N LEU A 8 -4.79 5.57 3.01
CA LEU A 8 -4.58 4.30 3.70
C LEU A 8 -5.44 4.23 4.95
N HIS A 9 -6.26 3.20 5.05
CA HIS A 9 -7.06 2.87 6.23
C HIS A 9 -6.59 1.57 6.87
N GLU A 10 -6.69 1.48 8.20
CA GLU A 10 -6.72 0.21 8.92
C GLU A 10 -8.17 -0.09 9.27
N ASP A 11 -8.68 -1.20 8.72
CA ASP A 11 -10.02 -1.70 9.00
C ASP A 11 -9.94 -2.90 9.93
N ARG A 12 -10.80 -2.92 10.97
CA ARG A 12 -10.95 -4.04 11.91
C ARG A 12 -12.35 -4.59 11.78
N LEU A 13 -12.43 -5.85 11.39
CA LEU A 13 -13.66 -6.56 11.11
C LEU A 13 -13.89 -7.58 12.22
N PRO A 14 -14.88 -7.38 13.11
CA PRO A 14 -15.25 -8.38 14.10
C PRO A 14 -15.67 -9.71 13.47
N ALA A 15 -15.57 -10.78 14.21
CA ALA A 15 -16.05 -12.09 13.79
C ALA A 15 -17.49 -12.01 13.26
N SER A 16 -17.72 -12.60 12.10
CA SER A 16 -19.05 -12.70 11.47
C SER A 16 -19.78 -11.34 11.30
N CYS A 17 -19.05 -10.24 11.15
CA CYS A 17 -19.69 -8.96 10.85
C CYS A 17 -20.43 -9.03 9.50
N PRO A 18 -21.47 -8.19 9.30
CA PRO A 18 -22.15 -8.12 8.01
C PRO A 18 -21.19 -7.83 6.85
N PRO A 19 -21.51 -8.26 5.63
CA PRO A 19 -20.71 -7.93 4.45
C PRO A 19 -20.51 -6.42 4.29
N ILE A 20 -19.29 -6.04 3.90
CA ILE A 20 -18.90 -4.64 3.69
C ILE A 20 -18.90 -4.38 2.19
N HIS A 21 -19.79 -3.49 1.76
CA HIS A 21 -19.89 -3.10 0.35
C HIS A 21 -19.07 -1.82 0.13
N LEU A 22 -18.05 -1.94 -0.71
CA LEU A 22 -17.15 -0.85 -1.08
C LEU A 22 -17.44 -0.40 -2.52
N PRO A 23 -17.57 0.90 -2.79
CA PRO A 23 -17.84 1.41 -4.12
C PRO A 23 -16.71 1.11 -5.10
N ALA A 24 -16.97 1.25 -6.39
CA ALA A 24 -15.96 1.14 -7.44
C ALA A 24 -14.91 2.26 -7.28
N LEU A 25 -13.68 1.89 -6.93
CA LEU A 25 -12.51 2.76 -6.80
C LEU A 25 -11.24 1.92 -6.98
N PRO A 26 -10.16 2.47 -7.56
CA PRO A 26 -8.85 1.82 -7.49
C PRO A 26 -8.46 1.57 -6.03
N ARG A 27 -8.33 0.30 -5.70
CA ARG A 27 -8.18 -0.16 -4.31
C ARG A 27 -7.19 -1.30 -4.20
N ALA A 28 -6.34 -1.26 -3.17
CA ALA A 28 -5.57 -2.38 -2.70
C ALA A 28 -6.01 -2.77 -1.28
N VAL A 29 -6.14 -4.06 -1.03
CA VAL A 29 -6.44 -4.63 0.30
C VAL A 29 -5.34 -5.61 0.66
N TYR A 30 -4.73 -5.44 1.83
CA TYR A 30 -3.76 -6.37 2.42
C TYR A 30 -4.26 -6.88 3.75
N VAL A 31 -4.31 -8.18 3.94
CA VAL A 31 -4.73 -8.81 5.20
C VAL A 31 -3.54 -8.89 6.14
N ARG A 32 -3.60 -8.13 7.24
CA ARG A 32 -2.57 -8.11 8.28
C ARG A 32 -2.69 -9.31 9.23
N SER A 33 -3.92 -9.68 9.59
CA SER A 33 -4.22 -10.87 10.40
C SER A 33 -5.62 -11.37 10.12
N GLY A 34 -5.87 -12.65 10.31
CA GLY A 34 -7.15 -13.28 10.00
C GLY A 34 -7.31 -13.65 8.53
N GLY A 35 -8.50 -13.44 7.99
CA GLY A 35 -8.79 -13.71 6.60
C GLY A 35 -10.25 -13.49 6.25
N LEU A 36 -10.49 -13.13 4.98
CA LEU A 36 -11.82 -12.82 4.47
C LEU A 36 -11.96 -13.22 3.00
N ALA A 37 -13.17 -13.41 2.55
CA ALA A 37 -13.47 -13.46 1.13
C ALA A 37 -13.60 -12.02 0.58
N VAL A 38 -13.00 -11.79 -0.58
CA VAL A 38 -13.16 -10.57 -1.37
C VAL A 38 -13.95 -10.97 -2.61
N ASP A 39 -15.14 -10.46 -2.74
CA ASP A 39 -16.03 -10.71 -3.87
C ASP A 39 -16.10 -9.45 -4.73
N GLY A 40 -15.68 -9.56 -5.98
CA GLY A 40 -15.71 -8.50 -7.00
C GLY A 40 -16.54 -8.94 -8.19
N HIS A 41 -16.65 -8.06 -9.20
CA HIS A 41 -17.50 -8.29 -10.37
C HIS A 41 -17.23 -9.63 -11.09
N ASP A 42 -15.97 -10.07 -11.16
CA ASP A 42 -15.60 -11.23 -12.00
C ASP A 42 -15.26 -12.49 -11.20
N GLN A 43 -14.78 -12.37 -9.99
CA GLN A 43 -14.34 -13.52 -9.17
C GLN A 43 -14.28 -13.20 -7.69
N GLY A 44 -14.80 -14.14 -6.89
CA GLY A 44 -14.54 -14.18 -5.46
C GLY A 44 -13.19 -14.83 -5.18
N GLN A 45 -12.42 -14.31 -4.23
CA GLN A 45 -11.17 -14.91 -3.76
C GLN A 45 -11.09 -14.87 -2.24
N TRP A 46 -10.46 -15.87 -1.65
CA TRP A 46 -10.10 -15.84 -0.25
C TRP A 46 -8.72 -15.19 -0.07
N LEU A 47 -8.66 -14.19 0.81
CA LEU A 47 -7.41 -13.58 1.26
C LEU A 47 -7.14 -13.99 2.70
N GLY A 48 -6.11 -14.77 2.92
CA GLY A 48 -5.58 -15.05 4.26
C GLY A 48 -4.54 -14.00 4.67
N GLU A 49 -3.98 -14.18 5.85
CA GLU A 49 -2.88 -13.36 6.37
C GLU A 49 -1.72 -13.27 5.37
N ALA A 50 -1.10 -12.10 5.27
CA ALA A 50 0.00 -11.79 4.34
C ALA A 50 -0.35 -11.98 2.85
N HIS A 51 -1.63 -11.82 2.49
CA HIS A 51 -2.09 -11.76 1.10
C HIS A 51 -2.74 -10.41 0.80
N ALA A 52 -2.75 -10.06 -0.48
CA ALA A 52 -3.38 -8.83 -0.94
C ALA A 52 -4.10 -9.03 -2.27
N SER A 53 -5.06 -8.15 -2.53
CA SER A 53 -5.71 -7.97 -3.83
C SER A 53 -5.65 -6.52 -4.28
N VAL A 54 -5.78 -6.31 -5.58
CA VAL A 54 -5.97 -4.98 -6.20
C VAL A 54 -7.17 -5.05 -7.11
N SER A 55 -8.12 -4.14 -6.95
CA SER A 55 -9.33 -4.00 -7.77
C SER A 55 -9.62 -2.54 -8.07
N GLN A 56 -10.52 -2.27 -8.98
CA GLN A 56 -11.15 -0.96 -9.18
C GLN A 56 -12.68 -1.04 -9.26
N ASP A 57 -13.22 -2.26 -9.20
CA ASP A 57 -14.64 -2.52 -9.29
C ASP A 57 -15.29 -2.43 -7.89
N GLU A 58 -16.62 -2.39 -7.86
CA GLU A 58 -17.35 -2.61 -6.62
C GLU A 58 -16.88 -3.92 -5.97
N THR A 59 -16.67 -3.87 -4.66
CA THR A 59 -16.07 -4.98 -3.93
C THR A 59 -16.84 -5.23 -2.64
N THR A 60 -17.16 -6.50 -2.39
CA THR A 60 -17.75 -6.92 -1.11
C THR A 60 -16.71 -7.68 -0.30
N LEU A 61 -16.47 -7.23 0.93
CA LEU A 61 -15.64 -7.93 1.89
C LEU A 61 -16.53 -8.78 2.79
N ILE A 62 -16.28 -10.08 2.86
CA ILE A 62 -17.07 -11.03 3.65
C ILE A 62 -16.15 -11.66 4.69
N ASN A 63 -16.29 -11.20 5.94
CA ASN A 63 -15.48 -11.70 7.05
C ASN A 63 -15.98 -13.06 7.53
N GLY A 64 -15.05 -13.90 7.97
CA GLY A 64 -15.34 -15.23 8.52
C GLY A 64 -15.65 -15.22 10.02
N ALA A 65 -15.48 -16.40 10.66
CA ALA A 65 -15.75 -16.61 12.06
C ALA A 65 -14.74 -15.96 13.01
N GLY A 66 -13.61 -15.49 12.53
CA GLY A 66 -12.57 -14.80 13.29
C GLY A 66 -12.54 -13.28 13.06
N GLU A 67 -11.84 -12.57 13.91
CA GLU A 67 -11.51 -11.15 13.65
C GLU A 67 -10.52 -11.06 12.51
N THR A 68 -10.69 -10.05 11.62
CA THR A 68 -9.74 -9.73 10.57
C THR A 68 -9.30 -8.28 10.69
N VAL A 69 -8.00 -8.06 10.58
CA VAL A 69 -7.41 -6.71 10.46
C VAL A 69 -6.79 -6.60 9.08
N LEU A 70 -7.13 -5.55 8.36
CA LEU A 70 -6.60 -5.29 7.03
C LEU A 70 -6.16 -3.84 6.86
N TRP A 71 -5.28 -3.62 5.89
CA TRP A 71 -4.92 -2.31 5.38
C TRP A 71 -5.53 -2.14 3.99
N ARG A 72 -6.20 -1.01 3.81
CA ARG A 72 -6.92 -0.68 2.57
C ARG A 72 -6.42 0.66 2.02
N TRP A 73 -5.84 0.62 0.84
CA TRP A 73 -5.49 1.82 0.08
C TRP A 73 -6.58 2.10 -0.93
N GLU A 74 -6.98 3.36 -1.07
CA GLU A 74 -7.96 3.82 -2.05
C GLU A 74 -7.48 5.10 -2.72
N LEU A 75 -7.63 5.15 -4.05
CA LEU A 75 -7.42 6.35 -4.84
C LEU A 75 -8.77 6.93 -5.20
N SER A 76 -8.99 8.19 -4.86
CA SER A 76 -10.25 8.90 -5.13
C SER A 76 -10.00 10.36 -5.45
N ASP A 77 -11.02 11.04 -5.97
CA ASP A 77 -11.03 12.51 -6.05
C ASP A 77 -10.96 13.14 -4.65
N ALA A 78 -10.33 14.31 -4.56
CA ALA A 78 -10.22 15.07 -3.31
C ALA A 78 -11.58 15.46 -2.73
N GLY A 79 -12.59 15.66 -3.60
CA GLY A 79 -13.96 15.98 -3.20
C GLY A 79 -14.77 14.77 -2.70
N ALA A 80 -14.31 13.56 -2.92
CA ALA A 80 -14.91 12.38 -2.35
C ALA A 80 -14.56 12.32 -0.86
N SER A 81 -15.57 12.54 0.00
CA SER A 81 -15.41 12.30 1.44
C SER A 81 -15.02 10.84 1.62
N GLY A 82 -13.77 10.61 2.00
CA GLY A 82 -13.29 9.28 2.31
C GLY A 82 -14.13 8.70 3.45
N PRO A 83 -14.78 7.55 3.28
CA PRO A 83 -15.54 6.98 4.38
C PRO A 83 -14.57 6.54 5.47
N SER A 84 -14.56 7.29 6.54
CA SER A 84 -14.00 6.79 7.80
C SER A 84 -14.93 5.75 8.45
N ALA A 85 -16.07 5.49 7.83
CA ALA A 85 -17.07 4.55 8.32
C ALA A 85 -17.35 3.47 7.28
N LEU A 86 -17.64 2.26 7.74
CA LEU A 86 -18.08 1.13 6.93
C LEU A 86 -19.60 0.94 7.17
N PRO A 87 -20.47 1.74 6.52
CA PRO A 87 -21.88 1.87 6.90
C PRO A 87 -22.67 0.57 6.79
N SER A 88 -22.26 -0.36 5.94
CA SER A 88 -22.90 -1.69 5.84
C SER A 88 -22.52 -2.63 6.99
N ALA A 89 -21.51 -2.31 7.78
CA ALA A 89 -21.06 -3.10 8.91
C ALA A 89 -20.71 -2.19 10.10
N PRO A 90 -21.70 -1.68 10.84
CA PRO A 90 -21.49 -0.69 11.92
C PRO A 90 -20.59 -1.17 13.07
N ALA A 91 -20.45 -2.48 13.25
CA ALA A 91 -19.54 -3.05 14.24
C ALA A 91 -18.07 -3.07 13.77
N ALA A 92 -17.81 -2.91 12.48
CA ALA A 92 -16.46 -2.75 11.95
C ALA A 92 -15.95 -1.33 12.19
N SER A 93 -14.64 -1.18 12.34
CA SER A 93 -14.01 0.13 12.46
C SER A 93 -13.04 0.36 11.31
N SER A 94 -12.93 1.61 10.87
CA SER A 94 -11.98 2.06 9.87
C SER A 94 -11.26 3.29 10.39
N THR A 95 -9.94 3.21 10.46
CA THR A 95 -9.08 4.29 10.96
C THR A 95 -8.19 4.78 9.83
N LEU A 96 -8.28 6.06 9.48
CA LEU A 96 -7.36 6.69 8.53
C LEU A 96 -5.95 6.70 9.13
N LYS A 97 -5.00 6.06 8.45
CA LYS A 97 -3.58 6.02 8.83
C LYS A 97 -2.78 7.13 8.17
N LEU A 98 -3.08 7.40 6.90
CA LEU A 98 -2.44 8.44 6.11
C LEU A 98 -3.27 8.78 4.89
N GLU A 99 -3.27 10.05 4.50
CA GLU A 99 -3.72 10.48 3.18
C GLU A 99 -2.66 11.38 2.53
N ALA A 100 -2.57 11.35 1.23
CA ALA A 100 -1.65 12.16 0.46
C ALA A 100 -2.23 12.55 -0.90
N ALA A 101 -2.07 13.81 -1.28
CA ALA A 101 -2.34 14.25 -2.62
C ALA A 101 -1.34 13.61 -3.60
N VAL A 102 -1.84 13.15 -4.73
CA VAL A 102 -1.02 12.55 -5.78
C VAL A 102 -1.25 13.26 -7.11
N ASP A 103 -0.16 13.60 -7.78
CA ASP A 103 -0.19 14.19 -9.12
C ASP A 103 0.02 13.08 -10.16
N LEU A 104 -1.06 12.67 -10.81
CA LEU A 104 -1.07 11.65 -11.84
C LEU A 104 -1.61 12.24 -13.14
N ASP A 105 -0.79 12.25 -14.18
CA ASP A 105 -1.19 12.77 -15.49
C ASP A 105 -2.25 11.84 -16.12
N PRO A 106 -3.49 12.31 -16.37
CA PRO A 106 -4.57 11.49 -16.92
C PRO A 106 -4.34 11.06 -18.38
N ARG A 107 -3.35 11.61 -19.06
CA ARG A 107 -2.97 11.19 -20.42
C ARG A 107 -2.22 9.86 -20.44
N PHE A 108 -1.73 9.40 -19.27
CA PHE A 108 -1.03 8.13 -19.14
C PHE A 108 -1.91 7.07 -18.49
N SER A 109 -1.64 5.81 -18.82
CA SER A 109 -2.26 4.67 -18.14
C SER A 109 -1.47 4.30 -16.91
N TRP A 110 -2.16 3.98 -15.83
CA TRP A 110 -1.60 3.74 -14.52
C TRP A 110 -1.78 2.30 -14.05
N LEU A 111 -0.98 1.93 -13.09
CA LEU A 111 -0.96 0.61 -12.43
C LEU A 111 -0.97 0.84 -10.92
N MET A 112 -1.89 0.20 -10.22
CA MET A 112 -1.81 0.06 -8.78
C MET A 112 -1.13 -1.26 -8.42
N ARG A 113 -0.17 -1.23 -7.49
CA ARG A 113 0.59 -2.40 -7.04
C ARG A 113 0.67 -2.43 -5.53
N CYS A 114 0.34 -3.58 -4.94
CA CYS A 114 0.59 -3.88 -3.54
C CYS A 114 1.73 -4.89 -3.43
N ASP A 115 2.77 -4.56 -2.67
CA ASP A 115 3.92 -5.42 -2.45
C ASP A 115 4.49 -5.30 -1.02
N ARG A 116 5.37 -6.22 -0.67
CA ARG A 116 6.10 -6.29 0.59
C ARG A 116 7.59 -6.14 0.34
N VAL A 117 8.26 -5.43 1.24
CA VAL A 117 9.72 -5.35 1.29
C VAL A 117 10.21 -5.80 2.66
N GLU A 118 11.26 -6.61 2.67
CA GLU A 118 11.85 -7.20 3.86
C GLU A 118 13.34 -6.89 3.91
N PHE A 119 13.82 -6.55 5.09
CA PHE A 119 15.23 -6.27 5.39
C PHE A 119 15.71 -7.16 6.53
N PRO A 120 16.96 -7.68 6.45
CA PRO A 120 17.62 -8.17 7.64
C PRO A 120 17.91 -7.01 8.61
N PRO A 121 18.24 -7.28 9.89
CA PRO A 121 18.72 -6.25 10.82
C PRO A 121 19.85 -5.43 10.19
N GLY A 122 19.78 -4.10 10.33
CA GLY A 122 20.76 -3.17 9.74
C GLY A 122 20.73 -3.06 8.21
N GLY A 123 19.70 -3.60 7.58
CA GLY A 123 19.54 -3.51 6.12
C GLY A 123 19.31 -2.07 5.66
N VAL A 124 19.79 -1.75 4.46
CA VAL A 124 19.67 -0.40 3.88
C VAL A 124 19.17 -0.49 2.45
N ALA A 125 18.08 0.21 2.14
CA ALA A 125 17.80 0.56 0.75
C ALA A 125 18.63 1.78 0.39
N LEU A 126 19.67 1.55 -0.43
CA LEU A 126 20.59 2.60 -0.88
C LEU A 126 19.84 3.68 -1.67
N THR A 127 20.42 4.88 -1.79
CA THR A 127 19.74 6.04 -2.36
C THR A 127 19.13 5.75 -3.73
N HIS A 128 17.82 5.85 -3.80
CA HIS A 128 17.03 5.47 -4.96
C HIS A 128 15.82 6.36 -5.17
N VAL A 129 15.21 6.24 -6.34
CA VAL A 129 13.90 6.82 -6.70
C VAL A 129 12.98 5.71 -7.18
N HIS A 130 11.69 5.97 -7.17
CA HIS A 130 10.66 5.13 -7.77
C HIS A 130 9.98 5.85 -8.95
N GLN A 131 9.32 5.10 -9.82
CA GLN A 131 8.66 5.65 -11.01
C GLN A 131 7.24 6.17 -10.74
N GLY A 132 6.83 6.25 -9.48
CA GLY A 132 5.54 6.80 -9.10
C GLY A 132 5.37 6.88 -7.58
N PRO A 133 4.37 7.64 -7.13
CA PRO A 133 4.11 7.85 -5.71
C PRO A 133 3.47 6.63 -5.06
N GLY A 134 3.44 6.64 -3.73
CA GLY A 134 2.70 5.62 -2.97
C GLY A 134 2.78 5.81 -1.47
N ILE A 135 1.90 5.13 -0.75
CA ILE A 135 1.87 5.07 0.71
C ILE A 135 2.40 3.71 1.17
N ARG A 136 3.28 3.75 2.15
CA ARG A 136 3.85 2.59 2.83
C ARG A 136 3.39 2.57 4.28
N ILE A 137 3.46 1.38 4.89
CA ILE A 137 3.24 1.20 6.32
C ILE A 137 4.18 0.12 6.85
N CYS A 138 4.88 0.41 7.94
CA CYS A 138 5.75 -0.56 8.59
C CYS A 138 4.90 -1.67 9.24
N LEU A 139 5.22 -2.92 8.94
CA LEU A 139 4.55 -4.09 9.51
C LEU A 139 5.27 -4.57 10.78
N THR A 140 6.60 -4.68 10.71
CA THR A 140 7.47 -5.10 11.82
C THR A 140 8.77 -4.32 11.79
N GLY A 141 9.42 -4.16 12.93
CA GLY A 141 10.67 -3.40 13.07
C GLY A 141 10.47 -1.90 12.92
N GLU A 142 11.52 -1.23 12.47
CA GLU A 142 11.53 0.21 12.23
C GLU A 142 12.41 0.54 11.01
N ILE A 143 11.95 1.46 10.18
CA ILE A 143 12.69 2.01 9.05
C ILE A 143 12.82 3.52 9.20
N ARG A 144 13.98 4.06 8.87
CA ARG A 144 14.23 5.49 8.78
C ARG A 144 14.21 5.93 7.33
N ILE A 145 13.46 6.96 7.02
CA ILE A 145 13.32 7.53 5.68
C ILE A 145 14.05 8.88 5.66
N GLU A 146 15.07 8.97 4.81
CA GLU A 146 15.86 10.18 4.59
C GLU A 146 15.59 10.67 3.17
N THR A 147 14.88 11.79 3.05
CA THR A 147 14.48 12.38 1.77
C THR A 147 14.27 13.88 1.90
N LEU A 148 14.55 14.64 0.83
CA LEU A 148 14.33 16.08 0.75
C LEU A 148 14.94 16.88 1.94
N GLY A 149 16.03 16.37 2.52
CA GLY A 149 16.70 17.01 3.67
C GLY A 149 16.06 16.73 5.03
N GLU A 150 15.02 15.90 5.07
CA GLU A 150 14.34 15.48 6.30
C GLU A 150 14.63 14.01 6.60
N THR A 151 14.51 13.66 7.87
CA THR A 151 14.72 12.30 8.37
C THR A 151 13.63 11.94 9.37
N HIS A 152 12.89 10.88 9.09
CA HIS A 152 11.80 10.40 9.93
C HIS A 152 11.90 8.89 10.17
N ALA A 153 11.70 8.47 11.42
CA ALA A 153 11.60 7.06 11.79
C ALA A 153 10.14 6.60 11.74
N HIS A 154 9.93 5.40 11.19
CA HIS A 154 8.61 4.78 11.07
C HIS A 154 8.64 3.38 11.70
N PRO A 155 8.30 3.26 13.01
CA PRO A 155 8.13 1.98 13.66
C PRO A 155 6.87 1.24 13.16
N ALA A 156 6.71 -0.01 13.58
CA ALA A 156 5.56 -0.84 13.23
C ALA A 156 4.22 -0.12 13.43
N GLY A 157 3.34 -0.17 12.41
CA GLY A 157 2.04 0.49 12.38
C GLY A 157 2.07 1.97 11.97
N GLN A 158 3.24 2.56 11.73
CA GLN A 158 3.34 3.92 11.17
C GLN A 158 3.45 3.89 9.64
N ALA A 159 2.70 4.81 9.00
CA ALA A 159 2.68 4.99 7.56
C ALA A 159 3.49 6.21 7.13
N TRP A 160 3.98 6.19 5.88
CA TRP A 160 4.61 7.32 5.23
C TRP A 160 4.30 7.36 3.74
N PHE A 161 4.43 8.54 3.16
CA PHE A 161 4.25 8.79 1.74
C PHE A 161 5.59 9.09 1.06
N GLU A 162 5.78 8.60 -0.15
CA GLU A 162 6.89 8.97 -1.02
C GLU A 162 6.36 9.42 -2.38
N LEU A 163 6.88 10.54 -2.86
CA LEU A 163 6.56 11.11 -4.17
C LEU A 163 6.98 10.22 -5.35
N GLY A 164 7.91 9.30 -5.10
CA GLY A 164 8.50 8.45 -6.11
C GLY A 164 9.73 9.05 -6.77
N HIS A 165 9.63 10.22 -7.35
CA HIS A 165 10.76 10.89 -8.03
C HIS A 165 11.77 11.55 -7.09
N ALA A 166 11.42 11.79 -5.83
CA ALA A 166 12.35 12.30 -4.82
C ALA A 166 13.31 11.18 -4.38
N PRO A 167 14.63 11.44 -4.30
CA PRO A 167 15.59 10.47 -3.79
C PRO A 167 15.32 10.11 -2.33
N VAL A 168 15.40 8.81 -2.02
CA VAL A 168 15.20 8.26 -0.68
C VAL A 168 16.38 7.35 -0.32
N LEU A 169 16.94 7.53 0.87
CA LEU A 169 17.81 6.59 1.57
C LEU A 169 17.01 6.00 2.73
N ALA A 170 16.98 4.65 2.84
CA ALA A 170 16.13 4.01 3.83
C ALA A 170 16.86 2.90 4.61
N PRO A 171 17.60 3.25 5.69
CA PRO A 171 18.18 2.30 6.61
C PRO A 171 17.15 1.78 7.63
N THR A 172 17.35 0.53 8.07
CA THR A 172 16.61 -0.09 9.17
C THR A 172 17.45 -0.17 10.44
N THR A 173 16.83 -0.54 11.57
CA THR A 173 17.55 -0.75 12.83
C THR A 173 18.34 -2.07 12.82
N ASP A 174 19.41 -2.14 13.64
CA ASP A 174 20.24 -3.33 13.79
C ASP A 174 19.62 -4.37 14.73
N SER A 175 18.53 -4.01 15.45
CA SER A 175 17.97 -4.82 16.52
C SER A 175 17.11 -5.99 16.03
N GLU A 176 16.40 -5.80 14.89
CA GLU A 176 15.44 -6.78 14.39
C GLU A 176 15.20 -6.62 12.88
N PRO A 177 14.68 -7.67 12.20
CA PRO A 177 14.27 -7.56 10.81
C PRO A 177 13.14 -6.55 10.65
N THR A 178 13.17 -5.80 9.55
CA THR A 178 12.14 -4.82 9.23
C THR A 178 11.36 -5.24 8.00
N THR A 179 10.05 -5.16 8.10
CA THR A 179 9.12 -5.44 6.99
C THR A 179 8.15 -4.29 6.83
N PHE A 180 7.88 -3.87 5.61
CA PHE A 180 6.80 -2.95 5.30
C PHE A 180 5.98 -3.37 4.09
N ILE A 181 4.73 -2.92 4.07
CA ILE A 181 3.80 -3.09 2.95
C ILE A 181 3.64 -1.73 2.28
N ARG A 182 3.58 -1.74 0.96
CA ARG A 182 3.38 -0.53 0.18
C ARG A 182 2.35 -0.71 -0.93
N CYS A 183 1.64 0.38 -1.20
CA CYS A 183 0.81 0.52 -2.38
C CYS A 183 1.38 1.64 -3.26
N PHE A 184 1.69 1.29 -4.51
CA PHE A 184 2.20 2.19 -5.52
C PHE A 184 1.17 2.56 -6.56
N LEU A 185 1.28 3.78 -7.08
CA LEU A 185 0.67 4.23 -8.33
C LEU A 185 1.80 4.40 -9.35
N LEU A 186 1.90 3.48 -10.29
CA LEU A 186 3.03 3.38 -11.22
C LEU A 186 2.57 3.53 -12.68
N PRO A 187 3.41 4.03 -13.58
CA PRO A 187 3.12 3.97 -15.00
C PRO A 187 2.93 2.51 -15.47
N ARG A 188 1.97 2.26 -16.37
CA ARG A 188 1.57 0.92 -16.81
C ARG A 188 2.71 0.03 -17.29
N GLN A 189 3.77 0.61 -17.88
CA GLN A 189 4.93 -0.12 -18.40
C GLN A 189 5.80 -0.75 -17.32
N VAL A 190 5.55 -0.43 -16.04
CA VAL A 190 6.28 -1.00 -14.90
C VAL A 190 5.69 -2.34 -14.47
N LYS A 191 4.55 -2.79 -15.02
CA LYS A 191 3.95 -4.08 -14.69
C LYS A 191 4.94 -5.23 -14.89
N GLY A 192 5.08 -6.08 -13.86
CA GLY A 192 6.03 -7.19 -13.85
C GLY A 192 7.51 -6.79 -13.75
N ARG A 193 7.81 -5.51 -13.50
CA ARG A 193 9.19 -5.00 -13.43
C ARG A 193 9.42 -4.27 -12.12
N SER A 194 10.71 -4.14 -11.72
CA SER A 194 11.11 -3.31 -10.60
C SER A 194 10.82 -1.83 -10.87
N SER A 195 10.28 -1.13 -9.88
CA SER A 195 10.06 0.32 -9.92
C SER A 195 11.26 1.14 -9.43
N ILE A 196 12.25 0.49 -8.82
CA ILE A 196 13.42 1.16 -8.22
C ILE A 196 14.44 1.58 -9.29
N ARG A 197 15.03 2.75 -9.11
CA ARG A 197 16.18 3.26 -9.83
C ARG A 197 17.15 3.87 -8.83
N TYR A 198 18.39 3.34 -8.79
CA TYR A 198 19.43 3.89 -7.91
C TYR A 198 19.97 5.20 -8.47
N VAL A 199 20.18 6.16 -7.57
CA VAL A 199 20.71 7.49 -7.93
C VAL A 199 22.19 7.42 -8.30
N HIS A 200 22.95 6.59 -7.58
CA HIS A 200 24.39 6.44 -7.82
C HIS A 200 24.69 5.12 -8.55
N ALA A 201 25.59 5.17 -9.52
CA ALA A 201 26.00 3.98 -10.27
C ALA A 201 26.63 2.90 -9.36
N ALA A 202 27.39 3.32 -8.34
CA ALA A 202 27.95 2.40 -7.34
C ALA A 202 26.86 1.65 -6.58
N ASP A 203 25.78 2.35 -6.20
CA ASP A 203 24.62 1.75 -5.53
C ASP A 203 23.90 0.76 -6.44
N ALA A 204 23.81 1.05 -7.74
CA ALA A 204 23.22 0.12 -8.70
C ALA A 204 23.99 -1.20 -8.80
N ALA A 205 25.32 -1.14 -8.70
CA ALA A 205 26.22 -2.31 -8.76
C ALA A 205 26.35 -3.05 -7.42
N ALA A 206 26.03 -2.42 -6.29
CA ALA A 206 26.18 -3.02 -4.97
C ALA A 206 25.20 -4.19 -4.77
N THR A 207 25.59 -5.16 -3.93
CA THR A 207 24.68 -6.24 -3.49
C THR A 207 23.50 -5.67 -2.70
N LYS A 208 22.28 -6.10 -3.04
CA LYS A 208 21.07 -5.69 -2.34
C LYS A 208 20.73 -6.71 -1.26
N VAL A 209 20.44 -6.21 -0.06
CA VAL A 209 20.07 -7.05 1.08
C VAL A 209 18.57 -7.18 1.23
N GLN A 210 17.82 -6.20 0.72
CA GLN A 210 16.35 -6.23 0.77
C GLN A 210 15.78 -7.22 -0.23
N GLN A 211 14.69 -7.85 0.18
CA GLN A 211 13.85 -8.69 -0.68
C GLN A 211 12.49 -8.03 -0.87
N TYR A 212 11.87 -8.24 -2.02
CA TYR A 212 10.50 -7.79 -2.24
C TYR A 212 9.65 -8.88 -2.90
N ARG A 213 8.36 -8.84 -2.57
CA ARG A 213 7.35 -9.73 -3.14
C ARG A 213 6.14 -8.92 -3.57
N VAL A 214 5.82 -8.95 -4.85
CA VAL A 214 4.55 -8.40 -5.37
C VAL A 214 3.43 -9.37 -5.02
N PHE A 215 2.39 -8.89 -4.34
CA PHE A 215 1.19 -9.67 -4.04
C PHE A 215 0.18 -9.57 -5.16
N ALA A 216 -0.12 -8.33 -5.59
CA ALA A 216 -1.08 -8.04 -6.63
C ALA A 216 -0.70 -6.76 -7.35
N GLU A 217 -1.01 -6.72 -8.65
CA GLU A 217 -0.92 -5.51 -9.46
C GLU A 217 -1.97 -5.52 -10.57
N ARG A 218 -2.64 -4.40 -10.77
CA ARG A 218 -3.68 -4.23 -11.78
C ARG A 218 -3.56 -2.87 -12.45
N TYR A 219 -3.84 -2.82 -13.75
CA TYR A 219 -4.09 -1.54 -14.43
C TYR A 219 -5.35 -0.91 -13.84
N ILE A 220 -5.31 0.40 -13.70
CA ILE A 220 -6.40 1.20 -13.14
C ILE A 220 -6.71 2.36 -14.08
N ASP A 221 -7.98 2.76 -14.08
CA ASP A 221 -8.41 4.05 -14.58
C ASP A 221 -8.41 5.05 -13.42
N LEU A 222 -8.06 6.31 -13.71
CA LEU A 222 -8.11 7.35 -12.69
C LEU A 222 -9.56 7.74 -12.42
N PRO A 223 -9.93 7.99 -11.13
CA PRO A 223 -11.25 8.49 -10.76
C PRO A 223 -11.64 9.80 -11.45
#